data_2b463c812c54b105ca28a6903eff3b06
#
_entry.id   2b463c812c54b105ca28a6903eff3b06
#
_cell.length_a   1.000
_cell.length_b   1.000
_cell.length_c   1.000
_cell.angle_alpha   90.00
_cell.angle_beta   90.00
_cell.angle_gamma   90.00
#
_symmetry.space_group_name_H-M   'P 1'
#
loop_
_entity.id
_entity.type
_entity.pdbx_description
1 polymer ?
#
loop_
_entity_poly.entity_id
_entity_poly.type
_entity_poly.pdbx_seq_one_letter_code
_entity_poly.pdbx_strand_id
1 'polypeptide(L)'
;MSIWTRIADAIEALRAGEGLSAVFEKLRSPPERSVAFTIAVIALGAKMAKADGLVTRDEVAAFREVFVIPPDEEAHTARLFNLARQDVAGFEDYARRVAAMFREADGTLCDLMEGLFYIAVADGNYHPQEDDYLARVATIFGLEDRAFKALRTRFVPDAEPDPWQVLGVDPGTSMDEVRIAWRKLVRDSHPDRMMARGVPEEAIKLAEKRLIAIN
;
A
#
# COMPACT_ATOMS: atom_id res chain seq x y z
N MET A 1 1.23 -3.39 -23.44
CA MET A 1 -0.06 -2.94 -22.83
C MET A 1 0.30 -2.37 -21.49
N SER A 2 -0.07 -1.10 -21.20
CA SER A 2 0.31 -0.44 -19.94
C SER A 2 -0.45 -1.05 -18.76
N ILE A 3 0.05 -0.88 -17.53
CA ILE A 3 -0.66 -1.30 -16.32
C ILE A 3 -2.03 -0.65 -16.25
N TRP A 4 -2.14 0.60 -16.70
CA TRP A 4 -3.38 1.38 -16.68
C TRP A 4 -4.44 0.86 -17.63
N THR A 5 -4.06 0.38 -18.83
CA THR A 5 -4.97 -0.30 -19.75
C THR A 5 -5.56 -1.55 -19.09
N ARG A 6 -4.75 -2.32 -18.37
CA ARG A 6 -5.19 -3.55 -17.67
C ARG A 6 -6.08 -3.23 -16.46
N ILE A 7 -5.82 -2.12 -15.77
CA ILE A 7 -6.71 -1.61 -14.72
C ILE A 7 -8.06 -1.22 -15.33
N ALA A 8 -8.07 -0.57 -16.50
CA ALA A 8 -9.30 -0.23 -17.20
C ALA A 8 -10.11 -1.48 -17.58
N ASP A 9 -9.47 -2.53 -18.11
CA ASP A 9 -10.11 -3.81 -18.42
C ASP A 9 -10.71 -4.48 -17.17
N ALA A 10 -10.00 -4.41 -16.03
CA ALA A 10 -10.49 -4.91 -14.75
C ALA A 10 -11.72 -4.13 -14.25
N ILE A 11 -11.74 -2.81 -14.45
CA ILE A 11 -12.89 -1.95 -14.13
C ILE A 11 -14.09 -2.29 -15.00
N GLU A 12 -13.89 -2.55 -16.29
CA GLU A 12 -14.96 -2.96 -17.20
C GLU A 12 -15.59 -4.29 -16.77
N ALA A 13 -14.76 -5.27 -16.37
CA ALA A 13 -15.23 -6.54 -15.83
C ALA A 13 -16.06 -6.36 -14.55
N LEU A 14 -15.65 -5.47 -13.65
CA LEU A 14 -16.43 -5.10 -12.45
C LEU A 14 -17.78 -4.47 -12.82
N ARG A 15 -17.83 -3.63 -13.86
CA ARG A 15 -19.07 -3.01 -14.36
C ARG A 15 -20.01 -4.01 -15.01
N ALA A 16 -19.47 -5.04 -15.64
CA ALA A 16 -20.25 -6.14 -16.21
C ALA A 16 -20.87 -7.06 -15.13
N GLY A 17 -20.64 -6.76 -13.84
CA GLY A 17 -21.20 -7.51 -12.72
C GLY A 17 -20.29 -8.64 -12.22
N GLU A 18 -19.06 -8.75 -12.72
CA GLU A 18 -18.06 -9.63 -12.13
C GLU A 18 -17.69 -9.10 -10.74
N GLY A 19 -17.78 -9.95 -9.72
CA GLY A 19 -17.35 -9.57 -8.38
C GLY A 19 -15.85 -9.32 -8.33
N LEU A 20 -15.39 -8.40 -7.48
CA LEU A 20 -13.96 -8.11 -7.25
C LEU A 20 -13.13 -9.39 -7.05
N SER A 21 -13.71 -10.42 -6.42
CA SER A 21 -13.05 -11.73 -6.27
C SER A 21 -12.66 -12.36 -7.60
N ALA A 22 -13.57 -12.34 -8.60
CA ALA A 22 -13.32 -12.93 -9.90
C ALA A 22 -12.24 -12.15 -10.67
N VAL A 23 -12.24 -10.82 -10.54
CA VAL A 23 -11.19 -9.96 -11.11
C VAL A 23 -9.84 -10.27 -10.49
N PHE A 24 -9.77 -10.38 -9.16
CA PHE A 24 -8.53 -10.73 -8.46
C PHE A 24 -8.03 -12.14 -8.78
N GLU A 25 -8.90 -13.13 -8.97
CA GLU A 25 -8.48 -14.47 -9.40
C GLU A 25 -7.79 -14.46 -10.77
N LYS A 26 -8.24 -13.63 -11.70
CA LYS A 26 -7.60 -13.45 -13.01
C LYS A 26 -6.23 -12.78 -12.92
N LEU A 27 -5.94 -12.05 -11.82
CA LEU A 27 -4.74 -11.25 -11.63
C LEU A 27 -3.65 -11.94 -10.77
N ARG A 28 -3.76 -13.23 -10.52
CA ARG A 28 -2.81 -13.98 -9.66
C ARG A 28 -1.44 -14.21 -10.24
N SER A 29 -1.29 -14.18 -11.57
CA SER A 29 -0.02 -14.49 -12.24
C SER A 29 0.75 -13.22 -12.62
N PRO A 30 2.11 -13.21 -12.64
CA PRO A 30 2.87 -12.13 -13.26
C PRO A 30 2.58 -12.03 -14.77
N PRO A 31 2.45 -10.87 -15.38
CA PRO A 31 2.63 -9.50 -14.85
C PRO A 31 1.38 -8.91 -14.16
N GLU A 32 0.31 -9.69 -13.98
CA GLU A 32 -0.96 -9.24 -13.40
C GLU A 32 -0.84 -8.84 -11.92
N ARG A 33 0.18 -9.31 -11.21
CA ARG A 33 0.44 -8.95 -9.81
C ARG A 33 0.57 -7.45 -9.60
N SER A 34 1.21 -6.74 -10.53
CA SER A 34 1.36 -5.28 -10.45
C SER A 34 0.03 -4.56 -10.60
N VAL A 35 -0.86 -5.06 -11.46
CA VAL A 35 -2.23 -4.55 -11.60
C VAL A 35 -3.01 -4.79 -10.31
N ALA A 36 -2.92 -6.00 -9.75
CA ALA A 36 -3.58 -6.35 -8.50
C ALA A 36 -3.08 -5.49 -7.32
N PHE A 37 -1.77 -5.22 -7.24
CA PHE A 37 -1.18 -4.33 -6.25
C PHE A 37 -1.79 -2.93 -6.36
N THR A 38 -1.81 -2.35 -7.54
CA THR A 38 -2.35 -1.02 -7.77
C THR A 38 -3.84 -0.95 -7.41
N ILE A 39 -4.64 -1.92 -7.85
CA ILE A 39 -6.07 -2.00 -7.50
C ILE A 39 -6.26 -2.13 -5.99
N ALA A 40 -5.42 -2.93 -5.30
CA ALA A 40 -5.50 -3.11 -3.86
C ALA A 40 -5.25 -1.79 -3.10
N VAL A 41 -4.20 -1.05 -3.47
CA VAL A 41 -3.89 0.26 -2.86
C VAL A 41 -5.01 1.26 -3.13
N ILE A 42 -5.52 1.33 -4.36
CA ILE A 42 -6.66 2.20 -4.70
C ILE A 42 -7.90 1.84 -3.87
N ALA A 43 -8.26 0.56 -3.84
CA ALA A 43 -9.49 0.14 -3.18
C ALA A 43 -9.42 0.32 -1.66
N LEU A 44 -8.32 -0.04 -1.02
CA LEU A 44 -8.14 0.14 0.42
C LEU A 44 -7.98 1.61 0.79
N GLY A 45 -7.23 2.41 0.01
CA GLY A 45 -7.12 3.85 0.20
C GLY A 45 -8.46 4.57 0.07
N ALA A 46 -9.28 4.21 -0.94
CA ALA A 46 -10.62 4.75 -1.09
C ALA A 46 -11.57 4.40 0.06
N LYS A 47 -11.40 3.22 0.67
CA LYS A 47 -12.19 2.82 1.85
C LYS A 47 -11.72 3.49 3.12
N MET A 48 -10.42 3.76 3.26
CA MET A 48 -9.85 4.55 4.35
C MET A 48 -10.41 5.97 4.33
N ALA A 49 -10.34 6.64 3.20
CA ALA A 49 -10.92 7.96 2.97
C ALA A 49 -12.43 8.05 3.24
N LYS A 50 -13.15 6.94 3.15
CA LYS A 50 -14.58 6.88 3.51
C LYS A 50 -14.79 6.75 5.02
N ALA A 51 -13.85 6.20 5.75
CA ALA A 51 -14.00 5.91 7.18
C ALA A 51 -14.08 7.18 8.03
N ASP A 52 -13.40 8.24 7.61
CA ASP A 52 -13.44 9.57 8.24
C ASP A 52 -14.53 10.49 7.66
N GLY A 53 -15.14 10.11 6.53
CA GLY A 53 -16.24 10.80 5.87
C GLY A 53 -15.83 11.96 4.96
N LEU A 54 -14.55 12.29 4.87
CA LEU A 54 -14.01 13.40 4.10
C LEU A 54 -12.94 12.89 3.14
N VAL A 55 -13.27 12.76 1.86
CA VAL A 55 -12.24 12.57 0.83
C VAL A 55 -11.66 13.93 0.49
N THR A 56 -10.46 14.19 0.94
CA THR A 56 -9.76 15.44 0.64
C THR A 56 -9.15 15.41 -0.77
N ARG A 57 -8.92 16.59 -1.35
CA ARG A 57 -8.18 16.71 -2.61
C ARG A 57 -6.74 16.19 -2.46
N ASP A 58 -6.22 16.25 -1.24
CA ASP A 58 -4.85 15.90 -0.92
C ASP A 58 -4.64 14.39 -0.88
N GLU A 59 -5.63 13.60 -0.42
CA GLU A 59 -5.59 12.13 -0.54
C GLU A 59 -5.58 11.66 -2.00
N VAL A 60 -6.37 12.31 -2.87
CA VAL A 60 -6.34 12.04 -4.31
C VAL A 60 -5.01 12.47 -4.92
N ALA A 61 -4.44 13.60 -4.47
CA ALA A 61 -3.12 14.06 -4.89
C ALA A 61 -2.01 13.12 -4.41
N ALA A 62 -2.09 12.64 -3.16
CA ALA A 62 -1.14 11.65 -2.63
C ALA A 62 -1.11 10.36 -3.44
N PHE A 63 -2.28 9.92 -3.86
CA PHE A 63 -2.36 8.76 -4.74
C PHE A 63 -1.55 8.98 -6.04
N ARG A 64 -1.61 10.18 -6.60
CA ARG A 64 -0.81 10.57 -7.77
C ARG A 64 0.69 10.69 -7.46
N GLU A 65 1.06 10.90 -6.21
CA GLU A 65 2.47 10.90 -5.80
C GLU A 65 3.02 9.48 -5.60
N VAL A 66 2.18 8.55 -5.16
CA VAL A 66 2.56 7.12 -5.05
C VAL A 66 2.70 6.49 -6.43
N PHE A 67 1.74 6.78 -7.31
CA PHE A 67 1.70 6.21 -8.66
C PHE A 67 1.90 7.29 -9.72
N VAL A 68 2.78 7.03 -10.68
CA VAL A 68 2.90 7.86 -11.87
C VAL A 68 1.72 7.54 -12.80
N ILE A 69 0.66 8.36 -12.73
CA ILE A 69 -0.55 8.19 -13.54
C ILE A 69 -0.42 9.07 -14.79
N PRO A 70 -0.40 8.48 -15.99
CA PRO A 70 -0.45 9.26 -17.22
C PRO A 70 -1.74 10.10 -17.31
N PRO A 71 -1.70 11.30 -17.90
CA PRO A 71 -2.87 12.19 -17.98
C PRO A 71 -4.09 11.57 -18.67
N ASP A 72 -3.89 10.71 -19.66
CA ASP A 72 -4.92 9.97 -20.38
C ASP A 72 -5.59 8.87 -19.53
N GLU A 73 -4.93 8.39 -18.45
CA GLU A 73 -5.42 7.34 -17.54
C GLU A 73 -6.04 7.90 -16.25
N GLU A 74 -5.95 9.19 -16.00
CA GLU A 74 -6.50 9.81 -14.78
C GLU A 74 -8.00 9.56 -14.60
N ALA A 75 -8.76 9.60 -15.69
CA ALA A 75 -10.20 9.37 -15.66
C ALA A 75 -10.55 7.92 -15.27
N HIS A 76 -9.75 6.95 -15.69
CA HIS A 76 -9.92 5.54 -15.34
C HIS A 76 -9.60 5.30 -13.86
N THR A 77 -8.49 5.84 -13.38
CA THR A 77 -8.10 5.75 -11.97
C THR A 77 -9.15 6.38 -11.04
N ALA A 78 -9.66 7.57 -11.38
CA ALA A 78 -10.72 8.22 -10.62
C ALA A 78 -12.02 7.39 -10.58
N ARG A 79 -12.36 6.70 -11.67
CA ARG A 79 -13.53 5.81 -11.70
C ARG A 79 -13.35 4.61 -10.77
N LEU A 80 -12.17 3.98 -10.77
CA LEU A 80 -11.89 2.86 -9.87
C LEU A 80 -12.00 3.28 -8.42
N PHE A 81 -11.41 4.43 -8.07
CA PHE A 81 -11.49 5.00 -6.73
C PHE A 81 -12.95 5.21 -6.29
N ASN A 82 -13.77 5.81 -7.16
CA ASN A 82 -15.18 6.04 -6.88
C ASN A 82 -15.97 4.73 -6.74
N LEU A 83 -15.71 3.71 -7.57
CA LEU A 83 -16.34 2.40 -7.45
C LEU A 83 -16.00 1.73 -6.11
N ALA A 84 -14.73 1.73 -5.72
CA ALA A 84 -14.29 1.16 -4.44
C ALA A 84 -14.93 1.87 -3.24
N ARG A 85 -15.07 3.19 -3.32
CA ARG A 85 -15.74 4.00 -2.27
C ARG A 85 -17.23 3.71 -2.17
N GLN A 86 -17.91 3.46 -3.30
CA GLN A 86 -19.36 3.21 -3.33
C GLN A 86 -19.73 1.79 -2.92
N ASP A 87 -18.81 0.84 -3.05
CA ASP A 87 -19.06 -0.55 -2.69
C ASP A 87 -19.42 -0.67 -1.20
N VAL A 88 -20.48 -1.44 -0.93
CA VAL A 88 -20.99 -1.69 0.42
C VAL A 88 -20.16 -2.71 1.22
N ALA A 89 -19.33 -3.51 0.53
CA ALA A 89 -18.44 -4.47 1.19
C ALA A 89 -17.48 -3.75 2.16
N GLY A 90 -17.34 -4.26 3.36
CA GLY A 90 -16.41 -3.73 4.36
C GLY A 90 -14.97 -3.80 3.88
N PHE A 91 -14.12 -2.88 4.35
CA PHE A 91 -12.70 -2.88 3.99
C PHE A 91 -11.98 -4.17 4.43
N GLU A 92 -12.46 -4.82 5.48
CA GLU A 92 -11.89 -6.07 5.99
C GLU A 92 -12.03 -7.21 4.98
N ASP A 93 -13.13 -7.27 4.22
CA ASP A 93 -13.30 -8.27 3.16
C ASP A 93 -12.33 -8.02 2.00
N TYR A 94 -12.10 -6.76 1.66
CA TYR A 94 -11.07 -6.38 0.69
C TYR A 94 -9.67 -6.76 1.19
N ALA A 95 -9.34 -6.40 2.43
CA ALA A 95 -8.05 -6.70 3.03
C ALA A 95 -7.79 -8.23 3.09
N ARG A 96 -8.79 -9.05 3.46
CA ARG A 96 -8.66 -10.53 3.46
C ARG A 96 -8.38 -11.08 2.06
N ARG A 97 -9.03 -10.56 1.03
CA ARG A 97 -8.81 -10.99 -0.37
C ARG A 97 -7.42 -10.61 -0.85
N VAL A 98 -6.99 -9.38 -0.56
CA VAL A 98 -5.63 -8.91 -0.85
C VAL A 98 -4.60 -9.77 -0.12
N ALA A 99 -4.78 -10.04 1.17
CA ALA A 99 -3.90 -10.90 1.95
C ALA A 99 -3.80 -12.32 1.35
N ALA A 100 -4.93 -12.90 0.92
CA ALA A 100 -4.95 -14.21 0.28
C ALA A 100 -4.20 -14.23 -1.06
N MET A 101 -4.29 -13.14 -1.83
CA MET A 101 -3.63 -13.03 -3.13
C MET A 101 -2.11 -12.94 -3.02
N PHE A 102 -1.61 -12.20 -2.04
CA PHE A 102 -0.18 -11.93 -1.86
C PHE A 102 0.46 -12.79 -0.75
N ARG A 103 -0.25 -13.81 -0.24
CA ARG A 103 0.23 -14.64 0.88
C ARG A 103 1.60 -15.27 0.66
N GLU A 104 1.93 -15.64 -0.56
CA GLU A 104 3.21 -16.26 -0.92
C GLU A 104 4.26 -15.23 -1.38
N ALA A 105 3.89 -13.96 -1.48
CA ALA A 105 4.77 -12.90 -1.93
C ALA A 105 5.39 -12.19 -0.72
N ASP A 106 6.57 -12.66 -0.30
CA ASP A 106 7.30 -12.10 0.83
C ASP A 106 7.52 -10.60 0.69
N GLY A 107 7.04 -9.83 1.67
CA GLY A 107 7.17 -8.37 1.75
C GLY A 107 6.15 -7.56 0.95
N THR A 108 5.38 -8.12 0.02
CA THR A 108 4.41 -7.34 -0.78
C THR A 108 3.32 -6.71 0.08
N LEU A 109 2.85 -7.39 1.11
CA LEU A 109 1.84 -6.83 2.03
C LEU A 109 2.40 -5.66 2.86
N CYS A 110 3.70 -5.68 3.18
CA CYS A 110 4.37 -4.52 3.78
C CYS A 110 4.46 -3.36 2.78
N ASP A 111 4.78 -3.63 1.53
CA ASP A 111 4.82 -2.61 0.47
C ASP A 111 3.43 -1.97 0.25
N LEU A 112 2.35 -2.77 0.31
CA LEU A 112 0.97 -2.26 0.28
C LEU A 112 0.65 -1.38 1.48
N MET A 113 1.05 -1.79 2.69
CA MET A 113 0.86 -0.97 3.89
C MET A 113 1.58 0.36 3.79
N GLU A 114 2.79 0.40 3.24
CA GLU A 114 3.50 1.67 3.02
C GLU A 114 2.76 2.61 2.07
N GLY A 115 2.20 2.07 0.99
CA GLY A 115 1.34 2.83 0.09
C GLY A 115 0.13 3.44 0.81
N LEU A 116 -0.49 2.68 1.71
CA LEU A 116 -1.64 3.16 2.51
C LEU A 116 -1.22 4.22 3.53
N PHE A 117 -0.12 4.03 4.26
CA PHE A 117 0.43 5.06 5.16
C PHE A 117 0.74 6.34 4.42
N TYR A 118 1.33 6.22 3.22
CA TYR A 118 1.64 7.39 2.40
C TYR A 118 0.40 8.20 2.04
N ILE A 119 -0.70 7.53 1.72
CA ILE A 119 -1.98 8.19 1.44
C ILE A 119 -2.55 8.82 2.72
N ALA A 120 -2.49 8.12 3.85
CA ALA A 120 -3.02 8.60 5.12
C ALA A 120 -2.37 9.90 5.61
N VAL A 121 -1.07 10.07 5.41
CA VAL A 121 -0.34 11.26 5.88
C VAL A 121 -0.26 12.39 4.85
N ALA A 122 -0.95 12.27 3.75
CA ALA A 122 -0.76 13.14 2.60
C ALA A 122 -1.19 14.58 2.80
N ASP A 123 -2.21 14.81 3.59
CA ASP A 123 -2.70 16.14 3.94
C ASP A 123 -1.92 16.80 5.10
N GLY A 124 -0.89 16.09 5.62
CA GLY A 124 -0.07 16.52 6.74
C GLY A 124 -0.67 16.23 8.11
N ASN A 125 -1.85 15.60 8.18
CA ASN A 125 -2.50 15.17 9.41
C ASN A 125 -2.62 13.65 9.39
N TYR A 126 -2.51 13.04 10.55
CA TYR A 126 -2.75 11.60 10.73
C TYR A 126 -3.84 11.41 11.77
N HIS A 127 -4.99 10.96 11.33
CA HIS A 127 -6.18 10.89 12.18
C HIS A 127 -6.25 9.56 12.96
N PRO A 128 -6.80 9.54 14.18
CA PRO A 128 -6.99 8.31 14.96
C PRO A 128 -7.79 7.24 14.20
N GLN A 129 -8.76 7.64 13.37
CA GLN A 129 -9.54 6.70 12.55
C GLN A 129 -8.70 6.01 11.49
N GLU A 130 -7.70 6.70 10.93
CA GLU A 130 -6.76 6.13 9.97
C GLU A 130 -5.81 5.15 10.66
N ASP A 131 -5.33 5.50 11.86
CA ASP A 131 -4.51 4.60 12.68
C ASP A 131 -5.25 3.29 12.99
N ASP A 132 -6.49 3.37 13.46
CA ASP A 132 -7.34 2.22 13.72
C ASP A 132 -7.59 1.39 12.45
N TYR A 133 -7.84 2.06 11.32
CA TYR A 133 -8.04 1.41 10.04
C TYR A 133 -6.78 0.65 9.60
N LEU A 134 -5.63 1.32 9.60
CA LEU A 134 -4.35 0.74 9.19
C LEU A 134 -3.92 -0.39 10.14
N ALA A 135 -4.14 -0.27 11.44
CA ALA A 135 -3.88 -1.33 12.40
C ALA A 135 -4.72 -2.59 12.13
N ARG A 136 -6.00 -2.43 11.78
CA ARG A 136 -6.86 -3.55 11.39
C ARG A 136 -6.42 -4.19 10.09
N VAL A 137 -6.06 -3.40 9.08
CA VAL A 137 -5.52 -3.92 7.81
C VAL A 137 -4.23 -4.68 8.04
N ALA A 138 -3.31 -4.15 8.85
CA ALA A 138 -2.06 -4.82 9.22
C ALA A 138 -2.30 -6.18 9.89
N THR A 139 -3.26 -6.25 10.82
CA THR A 139 -3.67 -7.50 11.45
C THR A 139 -4.19 -8.52 10.44
N ILE A 140 -5.02 -8.10 9.49
CA ILE A 140 -5.55 -8.98 8.44
C ILE A 140 -4.44 -9.43 7.49
N PHE A 141 -3.46 -8.58 7.22
CA PHE A 141 -2.28 -8.91 6.41
C PHE A 141 -1.31 -9.85 7.15
N GLY A 142 -1.51 -10.06 8.45
CA GLY A 142 -0.63 -10.89 9.28
C GLY A 142 0.71 -10.22 9.58
N LEU A 143 0.77 -8.88 9.54
CA LEU A 143 1.94 -8.15 9.97
C LEU A 143 2.06 -8.21 11.49
N GLU A 144 3.28 -8.46 11.97
CA GLU A 144 3.59 -8.37 13.39
C GLU A 144 3.42 -6.92 13.89
N ASP A 145 3.00 -6.76 15.13
CA ASP A 145 2.81 -5.45 15.78
C ASP A 145 4.06 -4.56 15.67
N ARG A 146 5.23 -5.17 15.75
CA ARG A 146 6.52 -4.52 15.56
C ARG A 146 6.70 -3.95 14.14
N ALA A 147 6.33 -4.71 13.12
CA ALA A 147 6.41 -4.26 11.73
C ALA A 147 5.46 -3.07 11.48
N PHE A 148 4.24 -3.14 12.04
CA PHE A 148 3.29 -2.04 11.97
C PHE A 148 3.83 -0.76 12.65
N LYS A 149 4.38 -0.89 13.87
CA LYS A 149 4.99 0.24 14.59
C LYS A 149 6.17 0.84 13.84
N ALA A 150 7.01 0.01 13.23
CA ALA A 150 8.13 0.47 12.40
C ALA A 150 7.65 1.25 11.16
N LEU A 151 6.56 0.81 10.53
CA LEU A 151 5.92 1.53 9.43
C LEU A 151 5.36 2.87 9.92
N ARG A 152 4.57 2.85 10.98
CA ARG A 152 3.98 4.04 11.58
C ARG A 152 5.04 5.09 11.90
N THR A 153 6.13 4.72 12.57
CA THR A 153 7.23 5.64 12.93
C THR A 153 7.90 6.27 11.72
N ARG A 154 7.96 5.58 10.59
CA ARG A 154 8.57 6.12 9.37
C ARG A 154 7.70 7.15 8.65
N PHE A 155 6.39 7.03 8.76
CA PHE A 155 5.45 7.85 7.99
C PHE A 155 4.79 8.95 8.82
N VAL A 156 4.51 8.69 10.09
CA VAL A 156 3.78 9.62 10.96
C VAL A 156 4.77 10.49 11.75
N PRO A 157 4.79 11.80 11.54
CA PRO A 157 5.75 12.71 12.18
C PRO A 157 5.37 13.08 13.63
N ASP A 158 5.10 12.09 14.49
CA ASP A 158 4.56 12.30 15.84
C ASP A 158 5.61 12.60 16.92
N ALA A 159 6.88 12.24 16.68
CA ALA A 159 7.97 12.42 17.65
C ALA A 159 9.33 12.29 16.94
N GLU A 160 10.41 12.60 17.66
CA GLU A 160 11.75 12.22 17.18
C GLU A 160 11.76 10.72 16.85
N PRO A 161 12.08 10.34 15.60
CA PRO A 161 12.01 8.95 15.20
C PRO A 161 13.01 8.15 16.05
N ASP A 162 12.49 7.18 16.81
CA ASP A 162 13.32 6.22 17.53
C ASP A 162 14.03 5.31 16.50
N PRO A 163 15.38 5.37 16.39
CA PRO A 163 16.12 4.60 15.40
C PRO A 163 15.87 3.09 15.51
N TRP A 164 15.62 2.59 16.73
CA TRP A 164 15.30 1.19 16.97
C TRP A 164 13.97 0.79 16.32
N GLN A 165 12.97 1.63 16.47
CA GLN A 165 11.65 1.41 15.84
C GLN A 165 11.73 1.52 14.32
N VAL A 166 12.46 2.51 13.78
CA VAL A 166 12.64 2.67 12.33
C VAL A 166 13.24 1.41 11.70
N LEU A 167 14.22 0.80 12.36
CA LEU A 167 14.86 -0.43 11.90
C LEU A 167 14.09 -1.69 12.28
N GLY A 168 13.07 -1.57 13.13
CA GLY A 168 12.30 -2.70 13.64
C GLY A 168 13.13 -3.63 14.54
N VAL A 169 14.05 -3.10 15.34
CA VAL A 169 14.87 -3.83 16.31
C VAL A 169 14.59 -3.37 17.73
N ASP A 170 14.90 -4.19 18.75
CA ASP A 170 14.67 -3.82 20.14
C ASP A 170 15.76 -2.85 20.65
N PRO A 171 15.41 -1.92 21.55
CA PRO A 171 16.40 -1.14 22.26
C PRO A 171 17.42 -2.04 22.96
N GLY A 172 18.70 -1.77 22.75
CA GLY A 172 19.78 -2.60 23.31
C GLY A 172 20.23 -3.77 22.40
N THR A 173 19.64 -3.94 21.23
CA THR A 173 20.15 -4.88 20.20
C THR A 173 21.61 -4.57 19.87
N SER A 174 22.43 -5.60 19.71
CA SER A 174 23.85 -5.43 19.40
C SER A 174 24.05 -4.69 18.07
N MET A 175 25.13 -3.90 17.97
CA MET A 175 25.43 -3.15 16.75
C MET A 175 25.62 -4.02 15.51
N ASP A 176 26.02 -5.28 15.69
CA ASP A 176 26.15 -6.22 14.57
C ASP A 176 24.76 -6.67 14.08
N GLU A 177 23.82 -6.95 14.98
CA GLU A 177 22.43 -7.26 14.63
C GLU A 177 21.71 -6.05 14.02
N VAL A 178 21.96 -4.84 14.55
CA VAL A 178 21.47 -3.59 13.95
C VAL A 178 21.95 -3.44 12.51
N ARG A 179 23.23 -3.69 12.24
CA ARG A 179 23.80 -3.66 10.88
C ARG A 179 23.16 -4.71 9.97
N ILE A 180 22.86 -5.89 10.49
CA ILE A 180 22.19 -6.96 9.73
C ILE A 180 20.78 -6.52 9.39
N ALA A 181 20.02 -5.99 10.35
CA ALA A 181 18.65 -5.49 10.14
C ALA A 181 18.63 -4.35 9.11
N TRP A 182 19.52 -3.37 9.26
CA TRP A 182 19.66 -2.27 8.30
C TRP A 182 19.98 -2.77 6.88
N ARG A 183 20.98 -3.64 6.72
CA ARG A 183 21.35 -4.21 5.41
C ARG A 183 20.19 -4.98 4.79
N LYS A 184 19.43 -5.72 5.60
CA LYS A 184 18.24 -6.42 5.13
C LYS A 184 17.21 -5.42 4.63
N LEU A 185 16.90 -4.39 5.43
CA LEU A 185 15.90 -3.38 5.09
C LEU A 185 16.28 -2.60 3.83
N VAL A 186 17.52 -2.15 3.69
CA VAL A 186 18.03 -1.49 2.47
C VAL A 186 17.91 -2.40 1.26
N ARG A 187 18.32 -3.65 1.37
CA ARG A 187 18.24 -4.62 0.27
C ARG A 187 16.79 -4.91 -0.14
N ASP A 188 15.89 -5.06 0.84
CA ASP A 188 14.49 -5.36 0.58
C ASP A 188 13.73 -4.13 0.04
N SER A 189 14.27 -2.93 0.27
CA SER A 189 13.78 -1.66 -0.29
C SER A 189 14.30 -1.35 -1.68
N HIS A 190 15.17 -2.20 -2.26
CA HIS A 190 15.68 -1.95 -3.61
C HIS A 190 14.57 -2.03 -4.64
N PRO A 191 14.47 -1.06 -5.59
CA PRO A 191 13.45 -1.03 -6.62
C PRO A 191 13.24 -2.38 -7.34
N ASP A 192 14.31 -3.02 -7.79
CA ASP A 192 14.23 -4.30 -8.51
C ASP A 192 13.58 -5.41 -7.65
N ARG A 193 13.84 -5.41 -6.35
CA ARG A 193 13.22 -6.37 -5.44
C ARG A 193 11.73 -6.10 -5.21
N MET A 194 11.38 -4.83 -5.10
CA MET A 194 9.97 -4.44 -5.00
C MET A 194 9.21 -4.82 -6.27
N MET A 195 9.77 -4.55 -7.44
CA MET A 195 9.19 -4.97 -8.72
C MET A 195 9.08 -6.50 -8.84
N ALA A 196 10.09 -7.25 -8.39
CA ALA A 196 10.05 -8.71 -8.38
C ALA A 196 8.93 -9.28 -7.47
N ARG A 197 8.52 -8.54 -6.43
CA ARG A 197 7.37 -8.88 -5.56
C ARG A 197 6.02 -8.47 -6.14
N GLY A 198 6.00 -7.74 -7.24
CA GLY A 198 4.79 -7.27 -7.91
C GLY A 198 4.43 -5.82 -7.63
N VAL A 199 5.30 -5.04 -6.96
CA VAL A 199 5.16 -3.59 -6.90
C VAL A 199 5.37 -3.02 -8.30
N PRO A 200 4.45 -2.24 -8.85
CA PRO A 200 4.59 -1.70 -10.19
C PRO A 200 5.70 -0.65 -10.27
N GLU A 201 6.28 -0.49 -11.45
CA GLU A 201 7.31 0.52 -11.69
C GLU A 201 6.79 1.94 -11.38
N GLU A 202 5.52 2.18 -11.61
CA GLU A 202 4.84 3.44 -11.32
C GLU A 202 4.82 3.80 -9.82
N ALA A 203 5.00 2.81 -8.94
CA ALA A 203 5.06 3.00 -7.49
C ALA A 203 6.50 2.99 -6.94
N ILE A 204 7.52 3.12 -7.80
CA ILE A 204 8.93 3.07 -7.40
C ILE A 204 9.31 4.17 -6.39
N LYS A 205 8.59 5.28 -6.39
CA LYS A 205 8.79 6.37 -5.41
C LYS A 205 8.62 5.91 -3.96
N LEU A 206 7.87 4.85 -3.70
CA LEU A 206 7.79 4.25 -2.36
C LEU A 206 9.15 3.70 -1.91
N ALA A 207 9.89 3.06 -2.82
CA ALA A 207 11.23 2.57 -2.55
C ALA A 207 12.21 3.70 -2.20
N GLU A 208 12.17 4.78 -2.96
CA GLU A 208 13.02 5.95 -2.73
C GLU A 208 12.74 6.59 -1.37
N LYS A 209 11.46 6.80 -1.02
CA LYS A 209 11.06 7.36 0.28
C LYS A 209 11.45 6.45 1.44
N ARG A 210 11.29 5.13 1.29
CA ARG A 210 11.74 4.16 2.28
C ARG A 210 13.26 4.27 2.51
N LEU A 211 14.05 4.33 1.43
CA LEU A 211 15.50 4.45 1.54
C LEU A 211 15.93 5.75 2.24
N ILE A 212 15.22 6.85 2.01
CA ILE A 212 15.48 8.12 2.72
C ILE A 212 15.18 7.96 4.22
N ALA A 213 14.11 7.29 4.60
CA ALA A 213 13.73 7.14 6.01
C ALA A 213 14.67 6.23 6.82
N ILE A 214 15.38 5.30 6.16
CA ILE A 214 16.26 4.32 6.84
C ILE A 214 17.75 4.67 6.79
N ASN A 215 18.15 5.73 6.09
CA ASN A 215 19.52 6.23 6.00
C ASN A 215 19.73 7.52 6.79
#